data_13df72a0df041c352a34188150334199
#
_entry.id   13df72a0df041c352a34188150334199
#
_cell.length_a   1.000
_cell.length_b   1.000
_cell.length_c   1.000
_cell.angle_alpha   90.00
_cell.angle_beta   90.00
_cell.angle_gamma   90.00
#
_symmetry.space_group_name_H-M   'P 1'
#
loop_
_entity.id
_entity.type
_entity.pdbx_description
1 polymer ?
#
loop_
_entity_poly.entity_id
_entity_poly.type
_entity_poly.pdbx_seq_one_letter_code
_entity_poly.pdbx_strand_id
1 'polypeptide(L)'
;MQTKNIAIVGSGLVGSLLAIYLRRRGNEVTVFDRRPDIRTVEFSGRSINLAMSVRGWDALDRVGIGDKIRELAIAMDKRTIHLVGEEAYHQYYGKEGEAIYSIPRGVLNRKMIDLAEEHGAVFRFDEKVWDISLPEAKIFTGETEKGEWTEYQYDMIFGCDGAFSRVRHKMQRRSRFDYSQDFLDTGYKELKIPA
;
A
#
# COMPACT_ATOMS: atom_id res chain seq x y z
N MET A 1 -21.21 15.79 -9.10
CA MET A 1 -21.33 14.47 -8.43
C MET A 1 -21.49 14.75 -6.94
N GLN A 2 -22.30 13.96 -6.25
CA GLN A 2 -22.45 14.10 -4.79
C GLN A 2 -21.19 13.63 -4.10
N THR A 3 -20.65 14.43 -3.16
CA THR A 3 -19.55 14.06 -2.29
C THR A 3 -19.91 12.85 -1.44
N LYS A 4 -19.06 11.85 -1.41
CA LYS A 4 -19.24 10.64 -0.57
C LYS A 4 -18.26 10.66 0.59
N ASN A 5 -18.70 10.10 1.70
CA ASN A 5 -17.85 9.80 2.85
C ASN A 5 -17.34 8.35 2.72
N ILE A 6 -16.04 8.17 2.53
CA ILE A 6 -15.43 6.88 2.14
C ILE A 6 -14.41 6.45 3.19
N ALA A 7 -14.49 5.18 3.59
CA ALA A 7 -13.45 4.57 4.41
C ALA A 7 -12.50 3.70 3.57
N ILE A 8 -11.23 3.75 3.92
CA ILE A 8 -10.19 2.85 3.42
C ILE A 8 -9.60 2.09 4.60
N VAL A 9 -9.54 0.78 4.53
CA VAL A 9 -8.90 -0.05 5.55
C VAL A 9 -7.51 -0.44 5.06
N GLY A 10 -6.48 0.08 5.74
CA GLY A 10 -5.06 -0.12 5.44
C GLY A 10 -4.38 1.11 4.83
N SER A 11 -3.37 1.65 5.54
CA SER A 11 -2.54 2.81 5.14
C SER A 11 -1.28 2.42 4.34
N GLY A 12 -1.28 1.23 3.72
CA GLY A 12 -0.21 0.82 2.82
C GLY A 12 -0.20 1.64 1.53
N LEU A 13 0.75 1.36 0.63
CA LEU A 13 0.90 2.09 -0.65
C LEU A 13 -0.40 2.19 -1.45
N VAL A 14 -1.16 1.10 -1.48
CA VAL A 14 -2.44 1.05 -2.23
C VAL A 14 -3.48 1.94 -1.57
N GLY A 15 -3.63 1.86 -0.23
CA GLY A 15 -4.64 2.66 0.49
C GLY A 15 -4.33 4.15 0.43
N SER A 16 -3.06 4.55 0.63
CA SER A 16 -2.65 5.95 0.55
C SER A 16 -2.81 6.52 -0.88
N LEU A 17 -2.46 5.75 -1.91
CA LEU A 17 -2.67 6.19 -3.30
C LEU A 17 -4.16 6.32 -3.62
N LEU A 18 -4.97 5.34 -3.23
CA LEU A 18 -6.42 5.38 -3.44
C LEU A 18 -7.05 6.59 -2.71
N ALA A 19 -6.58 6.92 -1.51
CA ALA A 19 -7.03 8.10 -0.77
C ALA A 19 -6.81 9.38 -1.59
N ILE A 20 -5.64 9.56 -2.21
CA ILE A 20 -5.36 10.69 -3.10
C ILE A 20 -6.33 10.72 -4.29
N TYR A 21 -6.52 9.58 -4.96
CA TYR A 21 -7.45 9.48 -6.09
C TYR A 21 -8.88 9.89 -5.73
N LEU A 22 -9.35 9.46 -4.56
CA LEU A 22 -10.72 9.74 -4.10
C LEU A 22 -10.88 11.19 -3.63
N ARG A 23 -9.89 11.74 -2.91
CA ARG A 23 -9.88 13.16 -2.51
C ARG A 23 -9.89 14.09 -3.72
N ARG A 24 -9.09 13.81 -4.74
CA ARG A 24 -9.08 14.58 -5.99
C ARG A 24 -10.42 14.53 -6.77
N ARG A 25 -11.26 13.56 -6.47
CA ARG A 25 -12.65 13.47 -6.98
C ARG A 25 -13.68 14.13 -6.08
N GLY A 26 -13.24 14.86 -5.05
CA GLY A 26 -14.12 15.60 -4.16
C GLY A 26 -14.82 14.76 -3.09
N ASN A 27 -14.33 13.56 -2.79
CA ASN A 27 -14.89 12.74 -1.72
C ASN A 27 -14.19 13.02 -0.37
N GLU A 28 -14.89 12.82 0.72
CA GLU A 28 -14.28 12.75 2.05
C GLU A 28 -13.70 11.35 2.27
N VAL A 29 -12.45 11.26 2.78
CA VAL A 29 -11.74 9.99 2.90
C VAL A 29 -11.11 9.85 4.27
N THR A 30 -11.45 8.76 4.97
CA THR A 30 -10.80 8.32 6.20
C THR A 30 -10.09 6.99 5.98
N VAL A 31 -8.82 6.92 6.36
CA VAL A 31 -7.98 5.72 6.25
C VAL A 31 -7.72 5.16 7.65
N PHE A 32 -8.07 3.90 7.88
CA PHE A 32 -7.83 3.17 9.13
C PHE A 32 -6.62 2.25 9.01
N ASP A 33 -5.72 2.29 9.98
CA ASP A 33 -4.64 1.29 10.09
C ASP A 33 -4.50 0.80 11.53
N ARG A 34 -4.30 -0.50 11.67
CA ARG A 34 -4.09 -1.16 12.98
C ARG A 34 -2.72 -0.87 13.60
N ARG A 35 -1.79 -0.36 12.82
CA ARG A 35 -0.43 -0.04 13.23
C ARG A 35 -0.33 1.43 13.62
N PRO A 36 0.65 1.77 14.48
CA PRO A 36 0.99 3.16 14.71
C PRO A 36 1.46 3.84 13.42
N ASP A 37 1.44 5.16 13.45
CA ASP A 37 1.95 5.95 12.35
C ASP A 37 3.42 5.59 12.08
N ILE A 38 3.69 5.05 10.90
CA ILE A 38 5.04 4.65 10.47
C ILE A 38 6.04 5.81 10.47
N ARG A 39 5.57 7.06 10.52
CA ARG A 39 6.42 8.26 10.58
C ARG A 39 6.96 8.53 11.98
N THR A 40 6.26 8.07 13.03
CA THR A 40 6.57 8.33 14.44
C THR A 40 7.35 7.19 15.11
N VAL A 41 7.42 6.03 14.47
CA VAL A 41 8.12 4.84 15.02
C VAL A 41 9.37 4.52 14.23
N GLU A 42 10.40 4.02 14.92
CA GLU A 42 11.55 3.43 14.25
C GLU A 42 11.08 2.19 13.46
N PHE A 43 11.47 2.14 12.19
CA PHE A 43 11.12 1.02 11.34
C PHE A 43 11.86 -0.25 11.77
N SER A 44 11.21 -1.09 12.56
CA SER A 44 11.75 -2.38 13.05
C SER A 44 11.52 -3.56 12.10
N GLY A 45 10.92 -3.34 10.93
CA GLY A 45 10.59 -4.38 9.97
C GLY A 45 11.65 -4.60 8.90
N ARG A 46 11.49 -5.66 8.11
CA ARG A 46 12.27 -5.85 6.87
C ARG A 46 11.86 -4.78 5.87
N SER A 47 12.77 -3.86 5.57
CA SER A 47 12.59 -2.90 4.49
C SER A 47 13.07 -3.56 3.21
N ILE A 48 12.15 -3.91 2.33
CA ILE A 48 12.50 -4.32 0.97
C ILE A 48 12.55 -3.09 0.07
N ASN A 49 13.48 -3.09 -0.88
CA ASN A 49 13.46 -2.14 -1.97
C ASN A 49 12.44 -2.59 -3.01
N LEU A 50 11.60 -1.66 -3.42
CA LEU A 50 10.64 -1.89 -4.50
C LEU A 50 11.27 -1.53 -5.83
N ALA A 51 11.03 -2.36 -6.84
CA ALA A 51 11.34 -2.03 -8.23
C ALA A 51 10.11 -1.36 -8.87
N MET A 52 10.14 -0.05 -9.01
CA MET A 52 9.07 0.72 -9.62
C MET A 52 9.17 0.63 -11.13
N SER A 53 8.10 0.19 -11.77
CA SER A 53 7.97 0.10 -13.23
C SER A 53 7.09 1.21 -13.79
N VAL A 54 6.97 1.26 -15.12
CA VAL A 54 6.09 2.19 -15.83
C VAL A 54 4.66 2.22 -15.28
N ARG A 55 4.11 1.06 -14.87
CA ARG A 55 2.76 0.99 -14.28
C ARG A 55 2.65 1.74 -12.96
N GLY A 56 3.71 1.67 -12.14
CA GLY A 56 3.74 2.41 -10.87
C GLY A 56 3.80 3.91 -11.12
N TRP A 57 4.65 4.34 -12.06
CA TRP A 57 4.77 5.76 -12.44
C TRP A 57 3.47 6.30 -13.03
N ASP A 58 2.83 5.59 -13.97
CA ASP A 58 1.55 6.01 -14.54
C ASP A 58 0.49 6.26 -13.44
N ALA A 59 0.42 5.38 -12.44
CA ALA A 59 -0.52 5.54 -11.34
C ALA A 59 -0.25 6.80 -10.49
N LEU A 60 1.02 7.14 -10.25
CA LEU A 60 1.42 8.33 -9.49
C LEU A 60 1.27 9.62 -10.33
N ASP A 61 1.61 9.56 -11.61
CA ASP A 61 1.52 10.69 -12.54
C ASP A 61 0.07 11.12 -12.77
N ARG A 62 -0.86 10.18 -12.86
CA ARG A 62 -2.30 10.46 -13.00
C ARG A 62 -2.88 11.27 -11.84
N VAL A 63 -2.29 11.22 -10.65
CA VAL A 63 -2.67 12.05 -9.50
C VAL A 63 -1.69 13.19 -9.25
N GLY A 64 -0.73 13.42 -10.14
CA GLY A 64 0.18 14.56 -10.11
C GLY A 64 1.21 14.54 -8.98
N ILE A 65 1.58 13.34 -8.48
CA ILE A 65 2.57 13.18 -7.41
C ILE A 65 3.85 12.47 -7.88
N GLY A 66 3.91 12.08 -9.15
CA GLY A 66 5.03 11.31 -9.69
C GLY A 66 6.39 11.96 -9.47
N ASP A 67 6.53 13.26 -9.71
CA ASP A 67 7.79 13.98 -9.56
C ASP A 67 8.28 13.99 -8.11
N LYS A 68 7.38 14.20 -7.14
CA LYS A 68 7.72 14.13 -5.71
C LYS A 68 8.23 12.74 -5.27
N ILE A 69 7.84 11.69 -5.99
CA ILE A 69 8.30 10.32 -5.73
C ILE A 69 9.58 10.00 -6.50
N ARG A 70 9.79 10.59 -7.71
CA ARG A 70 11.03 10.42 -8.49
C ARG A 70 12.25 10.90 -7.73
N GLU A 71 12.12 11.94 -6.92
CA GLU A 71 13.20 12.46 -6.05
C GLU A 71 13.73 11.41 -5.04
N LEU A 72 12.93 10.40 -4.72
CA LEU A 72 13.27 9.33 -3.77
C LEU A 72 13.81 8.06 -4.45
N ALA A 73 13.80 8.05 -5.78
CA ALA A 73 14.03 6.85 -6.58
C ALA A 73 15.45 6.81 -7.14
N ILE A 74 16.05 5.64 -7.13
CA ILE A 74 17.34 5.36 -7.74
C ILE A 74 17.11 4.61 -9.05
N ALA A 75 17.51 5.17 -10.17
CA ALA A 75 17.42 4.53 -11.46
C ALA A 75 18.36 3.30 -11.54
N MET A 76 17.84 2.21 -12.06
CA MET A 76 18.59 0.98 -12.33
C MET A 76 18.36 0.62 -13.80
N ASP A 77 19.39 0.71 -14.63
CA ASP A 77 19.35 0.34 -16.05
C ASP A 77 19.57 -1.16 -16.27
N LYS A 78 20.29 -1.81 -15.35
CA LYS A 78 20.70 -3.20 -15.47
C LYS A 78 20.74 -3.90 -14.12
N ARG A 79 20.78 -5.22 -14.16
CA ARG A 79 21.16 -6.10 -13.05
C ARG A 79 22.43 -6.87 -13.39
N THR A 80 23.24 -7.15 -12.41
CA THR A 80 24.40 -8.03 -12.54
C THR A 80 24.01 -9.43 -12.08
N ILE A 81 24.30 -10.42 -12.90
CA ILE A 81 24.03 -11.84 -12.63
C ILE A 81 25.35 -12.52 -12.33
N HIS A 82 25.39 -13.19 -11.18
CA HIS A 82 26.52 -14.00 -10.73
C HIS A 82 26.11 -15.45 -10.73
N LEU A 83 26.65 -16.25 -11.65
CA LEU A 83 26.49 -17.69 -11.66
C LEU A 83 27.69 -18.33 -10.98
N VAL A 84 27.47 -19.47 -10.31
CA VAL A 84 28.54 -20.17 -9.61
C VAL A 84 29.55 -20.74 -10.63
N GLY A 85 30.80 -20.30 -10.55
CA GLY A 85 31.88 -20.76 -11.45
C GLY A 85 31.96 -20.05 -12.80
N GLU A 86 31.18 -19.00 -13.00
CA GLU A 86 31.19 -18.23 -14.26
C GLU A 86 31.51 -16.75 -13.98
N GLU A 87 31.89 -16.02 -15.03
CA GLU A 87 32.06 -14.57 -14.95
C GLU A 87 30.70 -13.87 -14.83
N ALA A 88 30.64 -12.82 -14.00
CA ALA A 88 29.44 -12.02 -13.86
C ALA A 88 29.10 -11.27 -15.16
N TYR A 89 27.83 -11.22 -15.51
CA TYR A 89 27.37 -10.47 -16.66
C TYR A 89 26.21 -9.55 -16.34
N HIS A 90 26.00 -8.54 -17.20
CA HIS A 90 24.93 -7.57 -17.05
C HIS A 90 23.74 -7.92 -17.92
N GLN A 91 22.55 -7.77 -17.34
CA GLN A 91 21.29 -7.84 -18.07
C GLN A 91 20.53 -6.52 -17.90
N TYR A 92 20.31 -5.83 -19.00
CA TYR A 92 19.56 -4.58 -19.02
C TYR A 92 18.06 -4.81 -18.85
N TYR A 93 17.38 -3.88 -18.19
CA TYR A 93 15.92 -3.93 -17.96
C TYR A 93 15.12 -3.43 -19.17
N GLY A 94 15.74 -2.69 -20.08
CA GLY A 94 15.10 -2.14 -21.25
C GLY A 94 16.12 -1.69 -22.29
N LYS A 95 15.71 -0.81 -23.19
CA LYS A 95 16.58 -0.19 -24.19
C LYS A 95 17.47 0.87 -23.53
N GLU A 96 18.44 1.39 -24.29
CA GLU A 96 19.27 2.51 -23.86
C GLU A 96 18.39 3.69 -23.40
N GLY A 97 18.67 4.19 -22.19
CA GLY A 97 17.88 5.26 -21.55
C GLY A 97 16.62 4.78 -20.77
N GLU A 98 16.27 3.49 -20.84
CA GLU A 98 15.19 2.92 -20.03
C GLU A 98 15.74 2.32 -18.73
N ALA A 99 15.00 2.51 -17.64
CA ALA A 99 15.36 1.99 -16.32
C ALA A 99 14.12 1.60 -15.51
N ILE A 100 14.30 0.68 -14.59
CA ILE A 100 13.40 0.54 -13.45
C ILE A 100 13.97 1.33 -12.27
N TYR A 101 13.17 1.59 -11.26
CA TYR A 101 13.60 2.48 -10.17
C TYR A 101 13.50 1.78 -8.83
N SER A 102 14.59 1.82 -8.06
CA SER A 102 14.62 1.28 -6.70
C SER A 102 14.16 2.35 -5.72
N ILE A 103 13.20 2.00 -4.87
CA ILE A 103 12.73 2.86 -3.78
C ILE A 103 12.54 2.00 -2.53
N PRO A 104 13.11 2.39 -1.37
CA PRO A 104 12.84 1.70 -0.12
C PRO A 104 11.35 1.81 0.23
N ARG A 105 10.69 0.66 0.45
CA ARG A 105 9.25 0.59 0.68
C ARG A 105 8.79 1.47 1.85
N GLY A 106 9.56 1.50 2.93
CA GLY A 106 9.22 2.31 4.11
C GLY A 106 9.25 3.82 3.80
N VAL A 107 10.25 4.27 3.04
CA VAL A 107 10.38 5.68 2.62
C VAL A 107 9.21 6.06 1.72
N LEU A 108 8.91 5.22 0.71
CA LEU A 108 7.77 5.46 -0.17
C LEU A 108 6.45 5.51 0.61
N ASN A 109 6.23 4.58 1.55
CA ASN A 109 4.97 4.56 2.31
C ASN A 109 4.78 5.81 3.17
N ARG A 110 5.83 6.30 3.85
CA ARG A 110 5.80 7.55 4.61
C ARG A 110 5.41 8.73 3.70
N LYS A 111 6.09 8.86 2.57
CA LYS A 111 5.82 9.94 1.61
C LYS A 111 4.40 9.86 1.03
N MET A 112 3.89 8.65 0.79
CA MET A 112 2.52 8.46 0.30
C MET A 112 1.46 8.86 1.33
N ILE A 113 1.70 8.64 2.62
CA ILE A 113 0.82 9.09 3.70
C ILE A 113 0.82 10.62 3.76
N ASP A 114 2.03 11.25 3.76
CA ASP A 114 2.15 12.71 3.75
C ASP A 114 1.38 13.33 2.59
N LEU A 115 1.57 12.81 1.39
CA LEU A 115 0.89 13.28 0.19
C LEU A 115 -0.64 13.07 0.26
N ALA A 116 -1.10 11.99 0.86
CA ALA A 116 -2.53 11.75 1.02
C ALA A 116 -3.16 12.75 2.02
N GLU A 117 -2.47 13.09 3.11
CA GLU A 117 -2.89 14.12 4.06
C GLU A 117 -2.85 15.53 3.41
N GLU A 118 -1.81 15.85 2.62
CA GLU A 118 -1.77 17.09 1.82
C GLU A 118 -2.99 17.24 0.90
N HIS A 119 -3.56 16.12 0.43
CA HIS A 119 -4.80 16.09 -0.37
C HIS A 119 -6.07 16.06 0.49
N GLY A 120 -5.94 16.11 1.82
CA GLY A 120 -7.06 16.19 2.76
C GLY A 120 -7.63 14.83 3.20
N ALA A 121 -6.91 13.72 3.01
CA ALA A 121 -7.30 12.45 3.62
C ALA A 121 -7.01 12.47 5.13
N VAL A 122 -7.89 11.86 5.92
CA VAL A 122 -7.73 11.72 7.37
C VAL A 122 -7.23 10.32 7.69
N PHE A 123 -6.15 10.19 8.45
CA PHE A 123 -5.63 8.90 8.90
C PHE A 123 -5.96 8.65 10.37
N ARG A 124 -6.40 7.43 10.67
CA ARG A 124 -6.64 6.90 12.00
C ARG A 124 -5.71 5.71 12.21
N PHE A 125 -4.59 5.97 12.85
CA PHE A 125 -3.60 4.97 13.23
C PHE A 125 -3.96 4.35 14.58
N ASP A 126 -3.39 3.17 14.89
CA ASP A 126 -3.70 2.38 16.08
C ASP A 126 -5.18 2.00 16.18
N GLU A 127 -5.93 2.16 15.09
CA GLU A 127 -7.34 1.78 15.00
C GLU A 127 -7.51 0.49 14.18
N LYS A 128 -7.58 -0.63 14.87
CA LYS A 128 -7.77 -1.93 14.26
C LYS A 128 -9.23 -2.16 13.91
N VAL A 129 -9.50 -2.39 12.64
CA VAL A 129 -10.82 -2.83 12.17
C VAL A 129 -11.01 -4.29 12.52
N TRP A 130 -11.97 -4.58 13.39
CA TRP A 130 -12.31 -5.92 13.83
C TRP A 130 -13.43 -6.55 13.02
N ASP A 131 -14.44 -5.77 12.68
CA ASP A 131 -15.56 -6.23 11.85
C ASP A 131 -16.07 -5.15 10.91
N ILE A 132 -16.86 -5.58 9.92
CA ILE A 132 -17.43 -4.72 8.88
C ILE A 132 -18.84 -5.22 8.57
N SER A 133 -19.81 -4.30 8.57
CA SER A 133 -21.13 -4.56 7.98
C SER A 133 -21.11 -4.17 6.51
N LEU A 134 -21.05 -5.15 5.61
CA LEU A 134 -21.02 -4.90 4.16
C LEU A 134 -22.32 -4.27 3.62
N PRO A 135 -23.53 -4.69 4.08
CA PRO A 135 -24.77 -4.09 3.61
C PRO A 135 -24.94 -2.63 4.03
N GLU A 136 -24.46 -2.31 5.24
CA GLU A 136 -24.63 -1.00 5.84
C GLU A 136 -23.42 -0.08 5.65
N ALA A 137 -22.32 -0.58 5.08
CA ALA A 137 -21.04 0.11 4.98
C ALA A 137 -20.53 0.66 6.34
N LYS A 138 -20.62 -0.16 7.40
CA LYS A 138 -20.12 0.18 8.74
C LYS A 138 -18.80 -0.49 9.03
N ILE A 139 -17.95 0.21 9.76
CA ILE A 139 -16.67 -0.28 10.30
C ILE A 139 -16.77 -0.32 11.82
N PHE A 140 -16.26 -1.38 12.42
CA PHE A 140 -16.16 -1.57 13.85
C PHE A 140 -14.68 -1.64 14.25
N THR A 141 -14.22 -0.69 15.07
CA THR A 141 -12.85 -0.64 15.60
C THR A 141 -12.86 -0.81 17.12
N GLY A 142 -11.73 -1.17 17.70
CA GLY A 142 -11.59 -1.33 19.14
C GLY A 142 -10.22 -1.85 19.54
N GLU A 143 -9.92 -1.84 20.82
CA GLU A 143 -8.64 -2.32 21.34
C GLU A 143 -8.51 -3.84 21.20
N THR A 144 -9.58 -4.57 21.46
CA THR A 144 -9.60 -6.04 21.40
C THR A 144 -10.80 -6.56 20.60
N GLU A 145 -10.69 -7.80 20.14
CA GLU A 145 -11.76 -8.48 19.37
C GLU A 145 -13.03 -8.76 20.20
N LYS A 146 -12.90 -8.80 21.52
CA LYS A 146 -14.02 -9.10 22.47
C LYS A 146 -14.40 -7.91 23.34
N GLY A 147 -13.76 -6.75 23.12
CA GLY A 147 -14.03 -5.53 23.87
C GLY A 147 -15.18 -4.70 23.31
N GLU A 148 -15.30 -3.50 23.83
CA GLU A 148 -16.22 -2.51 23.26
C GLU A 148 -15.68 -2.01 21.92
N TRP A 149 -16.57 -1.86 20.95
CA TRP A 149 -16.24 -1.39 19.63
C TRP A 149 -16.83 -0.02 19.38
N THR A 150 -16.06 0.82 18.70
CA THR A 150 -16.55 2.07 18.12
C THR A 150 -17.08 1.80 16.71
N GLU A 151 -18.30 2.24 16.44
CA GLU A 151 -18.95 2.12 15.14
C GLU A 151 -18.76 3.38 14.32
N TYR A 152 -18.39 3.22 13.05
CA TYR A 152 -18.30 4.28 12.06
C TYR A 152 -19.14 3.94 10.84
N GLN A 153 -19.93 4.91 10.37
CA GLN A 153 -20.80 4.79 9.20
C GLN A 153 -20.20 5.54 8.01
N TYR A 154 -20.16 4.87 6.85
CA TYR A 154 -19.65 5.43 5.60
C TYR A 154 -20.61 5.14 4.44
N ASP A 155 -20.42 5.83 3.30
CA ASP A 155 -21.13 5.52 2.06
C ASP A 155 -20.49 4.34 1.33
N MET A 156 -19.18 4.13 1.52
CA MET A 156 -18.41 3.09 0.86
C MET A 156 -17.16 2.70 1.67
N ILE A 157 -16.77 1.45 1.60
CA ILE A 157 -15.56 0.92 2.25
C ILE A 157 -14.67 0.26 1.21
N PHE A 158 -13.39 0.60 1.19
CA PHE A 158 -12.36 -0.08 0.40
C PHE A 158 -11.40 -0.87 1.29
N GLY A 159 -11.22 -2.16 0.96
CA GLY A 159 -10.24 -3.02 1.64
C GLY A 159 -8.88 -2.93 0.98
N CYS A 160 -7.91 -2.26 1.65
CA CYS A 160 -6.51 -2.14 1.26
C CYS A 160 -5.57 -2.71 2.32
N ASP A 161 -6.09 -3.60 3.16
CA ASP A 161 -5.47 -4.15 4.38
C ASP A 161 -4.56 -5.37 4.13
N GLY A 162 -4.20 -5.62 2.87
CA GLY A 162 -3.09 -6.48 2.47
C GLY A 162 -3.38 -7.99 2.53
N ALA A 163 -2.32 -8.78 2.71
CA ALA A 163 -2.38 -10.23 2.59
C ALA A 163 -3.35 -10.88 3.59
N PHE A 164 -3.45 -10.34 4.80
CA PHE A 164 -4.35 -10.82 5.87
C PHE A 164 -5.62 -9.97 6.01
N SER A 165 -6.17 -9.53 4.88
CA SER A 165 -7.30 -8.63 4.79
C SER A 165 -8.54 -9.12 5.54
N ARG A 166 -8.99 -8.34 6.51
CA ARG A 166 -10.27 -8.54 7.21
C ARG A 166 -11.45 -8.26 6.29
N VAL A 167 -11.33 -7.24 5.44
CA VAL A 167 -12.38 -6.89 4.47
C VAL A 167 -12.64 -8.05 3.54
N ARG A 168 -11.58 -8.62 2.92
CA ARG A 168 -11.70 -9.81 2.05
C ARG A 168 -12.27 -11.00 2.80
N HIS A 169 -11.81 -11.26 4.02
CA HIS A 169 -12.32 -12.36 4.84
C HIS A 169 -13.82 -12.23 5.13
N LYS A 170 -14.31 -11.01 5.38
CA LYS A 170 -15.73 -10.75 5.55
C LYS A 170 -16.52 -10.95 4.25
N MET A 171 -15.95 -10.55 3.11
CA MET A 171 -16.56 -10.76 1.80
C MET A 171 -16.68 -12.26 1.44
N GLN A 172 -15.68 -13.07 1.78
CA GLN A 172 -15.66 -14.52 1.53
C GLN A 172 -16.78 -15.28 2.25
N ARG A 173 -17.32 -14.72 3.35
CA ARG A 173 -18.46 -15.31 4.07
C ARG A 173 -19.80 -15.10 3.38
N ARG A 174 -19.83 -14.34 2.29
CA ARG A 174 -21.05 -14.17 1.48
C ARG A 174 -21.19 -15.32 0.49
N SER A 175 -22.44 -15.70 0.21
CA SER A 175 -22.72 -16.67 -0.86
C SER A 175 -22.22 -16.14 -2.20
N ARG A 176 -21.70 -17.03 -3.06
CA ARG A 176 -21.22 -16.74 -4.41
C ARG A 176 -20.04 -15.78 -4.48
N PHE A 177 -19.14 -15.84 -3.49
CA PHE A 177 -17.87 -15.15 -3.51
C PHE A 177 -16.77 -16.14 -3.85
N ASP A 178 -16.25 -16.06 -5.07
CA ASP A 178 -15.16 -16.92 -5.52
C ASP A 178 -13.81 -16.39 -5.00
N TYR A 179 -13.00 -17.29 -4.47
CA TYR A 179 -11.67 -16.98 -3.96
C TYR A 179 -10.73 -18.15 -4.25
N SER A 180 -9.58 -17.84 -4.83
CA SER A 180 -8.47 -18.77 -4.99
C SER A 180 -7.22 -18.19 -4.35
N GLN A 181 -6.42 -19.04 -3.72
CA GLN A 181 -5.11 -18.69 -3.15
C GLN A 181 -4.15 -19.82 -3.43
N ASP A 182 -3.13 -19.49 -4.23
CA ASP A 182 -2.06 -20.42 -4.57
C ASP A 182 -0.74 -19.94 -3.95
N PHE A 183 0.01 -20.87 -3.37
CA PHE A 183 1.34 -20.60 -2.82
C PHE A 183 2.38 -21.01 -3.83
N LEU A 184 3.39 -20.16 -4.02
CA LEU A 184 4.56 -20.50 -4.82
C LEU A 184 5.46 -21.43 -4.02
N ASP A 185 6.06 -22.43 -4.70
CA ASP A 185 7.04 -23.35 -4.09
C ASP A 185 8.40 -22.69 -3.86
N THR A 186 8.58 -21.47 -4.37
CA THR A 186 9.81 -20.71 -4.28
C THR A 186 9.64 -19.43 -3.48
N GLY A 187 10.69 -19.05 -2.75
CA GLY A 187 10.79 -17.77 -2.06
C GLY A 187 12.05 -17.02 -2.50
N TYR A 188 12.22 -15.81 -2.01
CA TYR A 188 13.45 -15.04 -2.18
C TYR A 188 14.00 -14.57 -0.84
N LYS A 189 15.31 -14.36 -0.80
CA LYS A 189 16.01 -13.83 0.37
C LYS A 189 16.68 -12.51 -0.02
N GLU A 190 16.36 -11.45 0.70
CA GLU A 190 17.05 -10.18 0.56
C GLU A 190 18.31 -10.17 1.43
N LEU A 191 19.43 -9.82 0.83
CA LEU A 191 20.71 -9.64 1.50
C LEU A 191 21.09 -8.17 1.47
N LYS A 192 21.61 -7.66 2.59
CA LYS A 192 22.14 -6.29 2.70
C LYS A 192 23.66 -6.36 2.81
N ILE A 193 24.33 -5.51 2.06
CA ILE A 193 25.77 -5.30 2.14
C ILE A 193 25.96 -3.88 2.67
N PRO A 194 26.84 -3.66 3.67
CA PRO A 194 27.23 -2.31 4.07
C PRO A 194 27.83 -1.55 2.89
N ALA A 195 27.64 -0.23 2.87
CA ALA A 195 28.24 0.64 1.86
C ALA A 195 29.77 0.70 2.02
#